data_44cfc198570c85a826b7f0381a6bce7d
#
_entry.id   44cfc198570c85a826b7f0381a6bce7d
#
_cell.length_a   1.000
_cell.length_b   1.000
_cell.length_c   1.000
_cell.angle_alpha   90.00
_cell.angle_beta   90.00
_cell.angle_gamma   90.00
#
_symmetry.space_group_name_H-M   'P 1'
#
loop_
_entity.id
_entity.type
_entity.pdbx_description
1 polymer ?
#
loop_
_entity_poly.entity_id
_entity_poly.type
_entity_poly.pdbx_seq_one_letter_code
_entity_poly.pdbx_strand_id
1 'polypeptide(L)'
;MFTTSDGERHRLSSFTKLKIWDKELLDLSKNLQKQSIKFSTNERYVQLQQRIKSYFKNEICRILNRLAKKNVGVFAVEHLDFRAAGMSKQMNRLIGRTYRSVVKAKLARLEEQYGIQIVAVNPAYTSQECSRCHYVSKDNRKTQKDFVCQHCHYSCNADVNAGRVINQRRSLMLEFPVYAKRSASCTVRCQVQEASEECHRRYCHNNGLMTYEESLAKGSL
;
A
#
# COMPACT_ATOMS: atom_id res chain seq x y z
N MET A 1 -6.32 2.98 5.69
CA MET A 1 -5.48 4.14 6.02
C MET A 1 -4.62 4.44 4.80
N PHE A 2 -4.49 5.68 4.40
CA PHE A 2 -3.54 6.11 3.38
C PHE A 2 -2.41 6.87 4.06
N THR A 3 -1.19 6.62 3.67
CA THR A 3 0.00 7.35 4.13
C THR A 3 0.71 7.88 2.90
N THR A 4 1.04 9.16 2.91
CA THR A 4 1.72 9.84 1.81
C THR A 4 3.24 9.88 2.05
N SER A 5 4.02 10.14 1.01
CA SER A 5 5.49 10.20 1.08
C SER A 5 6.01 11.35 1.95
N ASP A 6 5.22 12.40 2.17
CA ASP A 6 5.49 13.52 3.07
C ASP A 6 5.19 13.20 4.56
N GLY A 7 4.63 12.02 4.82
CA GLY A 7 4.34 11.53 6.17
C GLY A 7 2.92 11.80 6.67
N GLU A 8 2.06 12.44 5.88
CA GLU A 8 0.67 12.60 6.28
C GLU A 8 -0.07 11.26 6.32
N ARG A 9 -0.91 11.09 7.31
CA ARG A 9 -1.73 9.90 7.51
C ARG A 9 -3.20 10.23 7.45
N HIS A 10 -3.87 9.66 6.47
CA HIS A 10 -5.31 9.83 6.26
C HIS A 10 -6.05 8.59 6.75
N ARG A 11 -6.93 8.78 7.72
CA ARG A 11 -7.76 7.71 8.30
C ARG A 11 -9.21 7.88 7.87
N LEU A 12 -9.96 6.79 7.92
CA LEU A 12 -11.43 6.84 7.83
C LEU A 12 -11.97 7.61 9.01
N SER A 13 -13.03 8.39 8.80
CA SER A 13 -13.66 9.23 9.83
C SER A 13 -14.12 8.41 11.05
N SER A 14 -14.66 7.21 10.82
CA SER A 14 -15.06 6.32 11.91
C SER A 14 -14.86 4.85 11.54
N PHE A 15 -13.76 4.28 12.01
CA PHE A 15 -13.54 2.83 11.87
C PHE A 15 -14.47 2.02 12.80
N THR A 16 -14.87 2.61 13.91
CA THR A 16 -15.79 1.99 14.89
C THR A 16 -17.16 1.69 14.27
N LYS A 17 -17.73 2.65 13.50
CA LYS A 17 -18.99 2.42 12.77
C LYS A 17 -18.90 1.22 11.83
N LEU A 18 -17.81 1.10 11.08
CA LEU A 18 -17.59 -0.05 10.20
C LEU A 18 -17.53 -1.37 10.94
N LYS A 19 -16.87 -1.41 12.09
CA LYS A 19 -16.81 -2.64 12.91
C LYS A 19 -18.20 -3.07 13.40
N ILE A 20 -19.03 -2.10 13.82
CA ILE A 20 -20.40 -2.36 14.27
C ILE A 20 -21.23 -2.95 13.10
N TRP A 21 -21.23 -2.28 11.95
CA TRP A 21 -21.98 -2.74 10.78
C TRP A 21 -21.47 -4.07 10.22
N ASP A 22 -20.16 -4.33 10.26
CA ASP A 22 -19.60 -5.62 9.84
C ASP A 22 -20.04 -6.74 10.79
N LYS A 23 -20.05 -6.50 12.10
CA LYS A 23 -20.57 -7.47 13.08
C LYS A 23 -22.05 -7.74 12.83
N GLU A 24 -22.87 -6.71 12.67
CA GLU A 24 -24.30 -6.85 12.37
C GLU A 24 -24.53 -7.65 11.08
N LEU A 25 -23.77 -7.37 10.01
CA LEU A 25 -23.84 -8.07 8.74
C LEU A 25 -23.47 -9.56 8.90
N LEU A 26 -22.46 -9.86 9.71
CA LEU A 26 -22.06 -11.25 10.02
C LEU A 26 -23.13 -12.01 10.77
N ASP A 27 -23.70 -11.41 11.81
CA ASP A 27 -24.71 -12.06 12.63
C ASP A 27 -25.98 -12.30 11.80
N LEU A 28 -26.37 -11.32 10.97
CA LEU A 28 -27.46 -11.48 10.03
C LEU A 28 -27.18 -12.57 8.99
N SER A 29 -25.96 -12.63 8.44
CA SER A 29 -25.59 -13.68 7.46
C SER A 29 -25.67 -15.09 8.06
N LYS A 30 -25.20 -15.27 9.31
CA LYS A 30 -25.31 -16.57 10.03
C LYS A 30 -26.77 -16.99 10.23
N ASN A 31 -27.64 -16.06 10.61
CA ASN A 31 -29.06 -16.34 10.81
C ASN A 31 -29.75 -16.72 9.50
N LEU A 32 -29.49 -15.98 8.41
CA LEU A 32 -30.03 -16.30 7.09
C LEU A 32 -29.54 -17.65 6.56
N GLN A 33 -28.26 -18.00 6.80
CA GLN A 33 -27.71 -19.31 6.44
C GLN A 33 -28.41 -20.45 7.18
N LYS A 34 -28.67 -20.31 8.50
CA LYS A 34 -29.41 -21.31 9.29
C LYS A 34 -30.83 -21.53 8.77
N GLN A 35 -31.45 -20.49 8.23
CA GLN A 35 -32.80 -20.53 7.68
C GLN A 35 -32.82 -20.89 6.18
N SER A 36 -31.68 -21.17 5.57
CA SER A 36 -31.50 -21.40 4.12
C SER A 36 -32.06 -20.26 3.24
N ILE A 37 -32.10 -19.05 3.75
CA ILE A 37 -32.58 -17.88 3.02
C ILE A 37 -31.42 -17.26 2.20
N LYS A 38 -31.68 -16.93 0.94
CA LYS A 38 -30.71 -16.25 0.07
C LYS A 38 -30.46 -14.82 0.58
N PHE A 39 -29.20 -14.41 0.67
CA PHE A 39 -28.84 -13.06 1.14
C PHE A 39 -29.44 -11.93 0.29
N SER A 40 -29.57 -12.15 -1.02
CA SER A 40 -30.15 -11.16 -1.96
C SER A 40 -31.64 -10.92 -1.77
N THR A 41 -32.37 -11.81 -1.15
CA THR A 41 -33.82 -11.66 -0.88
C THR A 41 -34.09 -10.97 0.45
N ASN A 42 -33.09 -10.86 1.33
CA ASN A 42 -33.26 -10.17 2.61
C ASN A 42 -32.90 -8.70 2.47
N GLU A 43 -33.90 -7.85 2.53
CA GLU A 43 -33.77 -6.40 2.34
C GLU A 43 -32.80 -5.76 3.35
N ARG A 44 -32.88 -6.13 4.63
CA ARG A 44 -31.99 -5.62 5.68
C ARG A 44 -30.53 -5.95 5.39
N TYR A 45 -30.23 -7.16 4.92
CA TYR A 45 -28.87 -7.57 4.55
C TYR A 45 -28.34 -6.74 3.38
N VAL A 46 -29.18 -6.56 2.34
CA VAL A 46 -28.81 -5.78 1.15
C VAL A 46 -28.58 -4.29 1.51
N GLN A 47 -29.47 -3.70 2.30
CA GLN A 47 -29.35 -2.32 2.75
C GLN A 47 -28.08 -2.10 3.59
N LEU A 48 -27.78 -3.00 4.53
CA LEU A 48 -26.58 -2.92 5.37
C LEU A 48 -25.30 -3.06 4.54
N GLN A 49 -25.29 -3.98 3.59
CA GLN A 49 -24.17 -4.15 2.65
C GLN A 49 -23.96 -2.89 1.80
N GLN A 50 -25.04 -2.27 1.29
CA GLN A 50 -24.96 -1.03 0.53
C GLN A 50 -24.46 0.14 1.40
N ARG A 51 -24.92 0.23 2.66
CA ARG A 51 -24.46 1.24 3.62
C ARG A 51 -22.95 1.17 3.83
N ILE A 52 -22.41 -0.02 4.06
CA ILE A 52 -20.96 -0.26 4.20
C ILE A 52 -20.21 0.18 2.93
N LYS A 53 -20.68 -0.24 1.75
CA LYS A 53 -20.07 0.11 0.46
C LYS A 53 -20.07 1.62 0.22
N SER A 54 -21.18 2.27 0.49
CA SER A 54 -21.34 3.73 0.31
C SER A 54 -20.45 4.53 1.26
N TYR A 55 -20.35 4.09 2.51
CA TYR A 55 -19.44 4.72 3.48
C TYR A 55 -17.98 4.63 3.02
N PHE A 56 -17.51 3.46 2.60
CA PHE A 56 -16.15 3.31 2.06
C PHE A 56 -15.91 4.19 0.84
N LYS A 57 -16.87 4.20 -0.11
CA LYS A 57 -16.77 5.04 -1.30
C LYS A 57 -16.62 6.51 -0.94
N ASN A 58 -17.45 7.02 -0.04
CA ASN A 58 -17.43 8.42 0.38
C ASN A 58 -16.13 8.79 1.08
N GLU A 59 -15.64 7.95 1.99
CA GLU A 59 -14.39 8.18 2.71
C GLU A 59 -13.15 8.16 1.79
N ILE A 60 -13.09 7.20 0.87
CA ILE A 60 -12.01 7.13 -0.13
C ILE A 60 -12.04 8.37 -1.01
N CYS A 61 -13.22 8.75 -1.52
CA CYS A 61 -13.36 9.95 -2.35
C CYS A 61 -12.97 11.22 -1.57
N ARG A 62 -13.36 11.33 -0.30
CA ARG A 62 -12.98 12.45 0.58
C ARG A 62 -11.46 12.57 0.72
N ILE A 63 -10.77 11.46 1.00
CA ILE A 63 -9.32 11.45 1.17
C ILE A 63 -8.62 11.80 -0.15
N LEU A 64 -8.97 11.13 -1.24
CA LEU A 64 -8.33 11.35 -2.54
C LEU A 64 -8.59 12.76 -3.09
N ASN A 65 -9.80 13.33 -2.90
CA ASN A 65 -10.09 14.72 -3.26
C ASN A 65 -9.24 15.71 -2.45
N ARG A 66 -9.02 15.44 -1.14
CA ARG A 66 -8.15 16.28 -0.31
C ARG A 66 -6.71 16.26 -0.82
N LEU A 67 -6.21 15.08 -1.22
CA LEU A 67 -4.87 14.95 -1.79
C LEU A 67 -4.76 15.66 -3.15
N ALA A 68 -5.76 15.51 -4.03
CA ALA A 68 -5.76 16.17 -5.34
C ALA A 68 -5.75 17.71 -5.25
N LYS A 69 -6.41 18.28 -4.22
CA LYS A 69 -6.41 19.73 -3.98
C LYS A 69 -5.05 20.33 -3.59
N LYS A 70 -4.04 19.49 -3.30
CA LYS A 70 -2.67 19.94 -2.98
C LYS A 70 -1.82 20.23 -4.23
N ASN A 71 -2.43 20.38 -5.40
CA ASN A 71 -1.73 20.62 -6.67
C ASN A 71 -0.67 19.56 -7.00
N VAL A 72 -0.99 18.30 -6.73
CA VAL A 72 -0.11 17.17 -7.01
C VAL A 72 -0.23 16.81 -8.49
N GLY A 73 0.88 16.87 -9.23
CA GLY A 73 0.88 16.50 -10.66
C GLY A 73 0.86 14.98 -10.90
N VAL A 74 1.34 14.17 -9.94
CA VAL A 74 1.44 12.72 -10.08
C VAL A 74 1.07 11.99 -8.79
N PHE A 75 0.26 10.95 -8.89
CA PHE A 75 0.05 9.96 -7.84
C PHE A 75 0.77 8.65 -8.18
N ALA A 76 1.83 8.35 -7.45
CA ALA A 76 2.44 7.03 -7.45
C ALA A 76 1.68 6.12 -6.48
N VAL A 77 1.19 5.01 -6.96
CA VAL A 77 0.42 4.04 -6.15
C VAL A 77 0.98 2.64 -6.33
N GLU A 78 0.97 1.84 -5.29
CA GLU A 78 1.28 0.42 -5.44
C GLU A 78 0.21 -0.29 -6.25
N HIS A 79 0.65 -1.16 -7.15
CA HIS A 79 -0.24 -2.12 -7.79
C HIS A 79 -0.57 -3.25 -6.83
N LEU A 80 -1.38 -2.95 -5.80
CA LEU A 80 -1.75 -3.92 -4.77
C LEU A 80 -2.75 -4.96 -5.30
N ASP A 81 -2.40 -6.23 -5.15
CA ASP A 81 -3.37 -7.30 -5.06
C ASP A 81 -3.76 -7.50 -3.59
N PHE A 82 -4.89 -6.89 -3.18
CA PHE A 82 -5.37 -6.92 -1.79
C PHE A 82 -5.77 -8.33 -1.26
N ARG A 83 -5.45 -9.39 -1.97
CA ARG A 83 -5.55 -10.76 -1.48
C ARG A 83 -4.38 -11.15 -0.57
N ALA A 84 -3.72 -10.16 0.05
CA ALA A 84 -2.52 -10.40 0.83
C ALA A 84 -2.80 -11.36 2.00
N ALA A 85 -2.02 -12.44 2.04
CA ALA A 85 -1.89 -13.27 3.21
C ALA A 85 -1.46 -12.40 4.41
N GLY A 86 -2.18 -12.50 5.53
CA GLY A 86 -1.84 -11.76 6.76
C GLY A 86 -2.89 -10.76 7.25
N MET A 87 -3.86 -10.37 6.44
CA MET A 87 -4.99 -9.57 6.94
C MET A 87 -6.05 -10.45 7.60
N SER A 88 -6.67 -9.94 8.68
CA SER A 88 -7.78 -10.65 9.32
C SER A 88 -8.91 -10.91 8.34
N LYS A 89 -9.66 -12.02 8.52
CA LYS A 89 -10.85 -12.35 7.71
C LYS A 89 -11.86 -11.19 7.67
N GLN A 90 -11.98 -10.45 8.77
CA GLN A 90 -12.83 -9.27 8.87
C GLN A 90 -12.34 -8.13 7.95
N MET A 91 -11.04 -7.83 7.97
CA MET A 91 -10.46 -6.78 7.14
C MET A 91 -10.54 -7.16 5.66
N ASN A 92 -10.25 -8.41 5.30
CA ASN A 92 -10.38 -8.91 3.94
C ASN A 92 -11.81 -8.80 3.40
N ARG A 93 -12.84 -9.03 4.25
CA ARG A 93 -14.23 -8.82 3.89
C ARG A 93 -14.56 -7.35 3.64
N LEU A 94 -14.15 -6.46 4.58
CA LEU A 94 -14.41 -5.02 4.52
C LEU A 94 -13.71 -4.33 3.34
N ILE A 95 -12.47 -4.73 3.07
CA ILE A 95 -11.64 -4.12 2.02
C ILE A 95 -11.88 -4.78 0.65
N GLY A 96 -12.28 -6.01 0.60
CA GLY A 96 -12.51 -6.86 -0.56
C GLY A 96 -12.66 -6.21 -1.94
N ARG A 97 -13.40 -6.80 -2.83
CA ARG A 97 -13.54 -6.35 -4.23
C ARG A 97 -14.02 -4.89 -4.39
N THR A 98 -14.81 -4.39 -3.42
CA THR A 98 -15.42 -3.05 -3.48
C THR A 98 -14.39 -1.92 -3.32
N TYR A 99 -13.43 -2.07 -2.40
CA TYR A 99 -12.41 -1.05 -2.15
C TYR A 99 -11.54 -0.80 -3.38
N ARG A 100 -11.05 -1.86 -4.01
CA ARG A 100 -10.19 -1.78 -5.20
C ARG A 100 -10.89 -1.06 -6.36
N SER A 101 -12.12 -1.46 -6.67
CA SER A 101 -12.89 -0.85 -7.77
C SER A 101 -13.17 0.62 -7.51
N VAL A 102 -13.49 0.99 -6.26
CA VAL A 102 -13.73 2.38 -5.87
C VAL A 102 -12.47 3.23 -6.00
N VAL A 103 -11.32 2.75 -5.49
CA VAL A 103 -10.04 3.46 -5.60
C VAL A 103 -9.66 3.62 -7.07
N LYS A 104 -9.71 2.55 -7.86
CA LYS A 104 -9.39 2.59 -9.30
C LYS A 104 -10.27 3.60 -10.05
N ALA A 105 -11.59 3.53 -9.87
CA ALA A 105 -12.52 4.43 -10.51
C ALA A 105 -12.32 5.90 -10.09
N LYS A 106 -11.97 6.13 -8.79
CA LYS A 106 -11.71 7.49 -8.31
C LYS A 106 -10.39 8.04 -8.84
N LEU A 107 -9.33 7.25 -8.92
CA LEU A 107 -8.06 7.67 -9.50
C LEU A 107 -8.21 8.03 -10.98
N ALA A 108 -8.92 7.21 -11.79
CA ALA A 108 -9.21 7.53 -13.19
C ALA A 108 -9.96 8.88 -13.33
N ARG A 109 -10.95 9.13 -12.45
CA ARG A 109 -11.63 10.44 -12.44
C ARG A 109 -10.73 11.61 -12.08
N LEU A 110 -9.75 11.42 -11.20
CA LEU A 110 -8.80 12.49 -10.85
C LEU A 110 -7.86 12.79 -12.00
N GLU A 111 -7.46 11.76 -12.75
CA GLU A 111 -6.69 11.90 -13.99
C GLU A 111 -7.47 12.74 -15.02
N GLU A 112 -8.74 12.42 -15.27
CA GLU A 112 -9.59 13.14 -16.21
C GLU A 112 -9.92 14.59 -15.75
N GLN A 113 -10.21 14.80 -14.47
CA GLN A 113 -10.67 16.09 -13.97
C GLN A 113 -9.55 17.08 -13.65
N TYR A 114 -8.40 16.60 -13.21
CA TYR A 114 -7.31 17.45 -12.70
C TYR A 114 -6.01 17.26 -13.47
N GLY A 115 -5.96 16.40 -14.50
CA GLY A 115 -4.74 16.09 -15.24
C GLY A 115 -3.68 15.40 -14.39
N ILE A 116 -4.06 14.78 -13.25
CA ILE A 116 -3.13 14.12 -12.34
C ILE A 116 -2.70 12.78 -12.96
N GLN A 117 -1.43 12.63 -13.27
CA GLN A 117 -0.91 11.37 -13.79
C GLN A 117 -0.93 10.26 -12.72
N ILE A 118 -1.50 9.11 -13.04
CA ILE A 118 -1.53 7.95 -12.15
C ILE A 118 -0.45 6.95 -12.55
N VAL A 119 0.53 6.75 -11.69
CA VAL A 119 1.64 5.81 -11.93
C VAL A 119 1.55 4.64 -10.96
N ALA A 120 1.38 3.43 -11.52
CA ALA A 120 1.36 2.20 -10.72
C ALA A 120 2.76 1.59 -10.63
N VAL A 121 3.29 1.42 -9.41
CA VAL A 121 4.61 0.84 -9.16
C VAL A 121 4.50 -0.59 -8.63
N ASN A 122 5.55 -1.39 -8.84
CA ASN A 122 5.62 -2.75 -8.34
C ASN A 122 5.69 -2.75 -6.80
N PRO A 123 4.83 -3.53 -6.09
CA PRO A 123 4.77 -3.55 -4.63
C PRO A 123 5.87 -4.41 -3.98
N ALA A 124 6.65 -5.20 -4.75
CA ALA A 124 7.65 -6.08 -4.17
C ALA A 124 8.67 -5.29 -3.34
N TYR A 125 8.90 -5.74 -2.11
CA TYR A 125 9.86 -5.18 -1.14
C TYR A 125 9.67 -3.70 -0.73
N THR A 126 8.64 -2.98 -1.15
CA THR A 126 8.41 -1.57 -0.78
C THR A 126 8.38 -1.35 0.73
N SER A 127 7.95 -2.34 1.52
CA SER A 127 7.95 -2.29 2.97
C SER A 127 9.27 -2.67 3.64
N GLN A 128 10.24 -3.21 2.88
CA GLN A 128 11.52 -3.73 3.36
C GLN A 128 12.71 -2.88 2.86
N GLU A 129 12.53 -2.16 1.77
CA GLU A 129 13.53 -1.27 1.19
C GLU A 129 13.64 0.02 2.00
N CYS A 130 14.88 0.48 2.24
CA CYS A 130 15.15 1.77 2.87
C CYS A 130 14.98 2.90 1.86
N SER A 131 14.13 3.89 2.17
CA SER A 131 13.93 5.05 1.31
C SER A 131 15.15 5.99 1.25
N ARG A 132 16.17 5.80 2.10
CA ARG A 132 17.39 6.61 2.10
C ARG A 132 18.50 5.97 1.28
N CYS A 133 18.79 4.70 1.50
CA CYS A 133 19.94 4.02 0.89
C CYS A 133 19.55 2.83 0.00
N HIS A 134 18.26 2.53 -0.18
CA HIS A 134 17.75 1.43 -1.00
C HIS A 134 18.12 0.01 -0.53
N TYR A 135 18.79 -0.14 0.63
CA TYR A 135 19.08 -1.45 1.18
C TYR A 135 17.80 -2.20 1.54
N VAL A 136 17.67 -3.43 1.04
CA VAL A 136 16.49 -4.28 1.23
C VAL A 136 16.80 -5.37 2.25
N SER A 137 16.08 -5.37 3.37
CA SER A 137 16.14 -6.45 4.37
C SER A 137 14.81 -6.60 5.08
N LYS A 138 14.44 -7.84 5.43
CA LYS A 138 13.29 -8.13 6.30
C LYS A 138 13.45 -7.50 7.67
N ASP A 139 14.69 -7.41 8.16
CA ASP A 139 15.01 -6.89 9.48
C ASP A 139 14.92 -5.37 9.57
N ASN A 140 14.81 -4.67 8.44
CA ASN A 140 14.52 -3.24 8.40
C ASN A 140 13.14 -2.91 8.99
N ARG A 141 12.18 -3.84 8.93
CA ARG A 141 10.83 -3.66 9.45
C ARG A 141 10.53 -4.67 10.56
N LYS A 142 10.97 -4.39 11.77
CA LYS A 142 10.75 -5.25 12.95
C LYS A 142 9.30 -5.25 13.42
N THR A 143 8.58 -4.12 13.27
CA THR A 143 7.18 -4.00 13.65
C THR A 143 6.33 -3.43 12.52
N GLN A 144 5.01 -3.43 12.70
CA GLN A 144 4.10 -2.82 11.74
C GLN A 144 4.28 -1.30 11.64
N LYS A 145 4.82 -0.65 12.68
CA LYS A 145 4.93 0.81 12.76
C LYS A 145 6.35 1.31 12.57
N ASP A 146 7.35 0.54 12.98
CA ASP A 146 8.71 1.00 13.08
C ASP A 146 9.58 0.42 11.97
N PHE A 147 10.32 1.28 11.33
CA PHE A 147 11.32 0.97 10.31
C PHE A 147 12.68 1.48 10.78
N VAL A 148 13.69 0.61 10.79
CA VAL A 148 15.09 0.95 11.08
C VAL A 148 15.98 0.22 10.10
N CYS A 149 16.66 0.94 9.23
CA CYS A 149 17.57 0.38 8.25
C CYS A 149 18.78 -0.29 8.93
N GLN A 150 19.05 -1.53 8.61
CA GLN A 150 20.17 -2.26 9.18
C GLN A 150 21.54 -1.80 8.62
N HIS A 151 21.55 -1.08 7.49
CA HIS A 151 22.77 -0.55 6.87
C HIS A 151 23.06 0.91 7.29
N CYS A 152 22.17 1.85 6.94
CA CYS A 152 22.42 3.27 7.17
C CYS A 152 21.79 3.82 8.46
N HIS A 153 21.19 2.96 9.29
CA HIS A 153 20.52 3.27 10.56
C HIS A 153 19.40 4.34 10.47
N TYR A 154 18.93 4.63 9.25
CA TYR A 154 17.79 5.51 9.05
C TYR A 154 16.55 4.93 9.72
N SER A 155 15.90 5.73 10.58
CA SER A 155 14.72 5.33 11.33
C SER A 155 13.53 6.23 11.01
N CYS A 156 12.37 5.64 10.78
CA CYS A 156 11.10 6.36 10.59
C CYS A 156 9.91 5.42 10.76
N ASN A 157 8.69 5.97 10.59
CA ASN A 157 7.51 5.11 10.53
C ASN A 157 7.51 4.25 9.25
N ALA A 158 7.20 2.96 9.38
CA ALA A 158 7.26 1.99 8.29
C ALA A 158 6.35 2.33 7.10
N ASP A 159 5.15 2.86 7.34
CA ASP A 159 4.24 3.25 6.26
C ASP A 159 4.72 4.51 5.53
N VAL A 160 5.38 5.44 6.24
CA VAL A 160 6.01 6.64 5.65
C VAL A 160 7.21 6.24 4.80
N ASN A 161 8.05 5.32 5.30
CA ASN A 161 9.16 4.78 4.51
C ASN A 161 8.67 4.16 3.21
N ALA A 162 7.67 3.27 3.28
CA ALA A 162 7.07 2.63 2.11
C ALA A 162 6.50 3.67 1.11
N GLY A 163 5.82 4.71 1.60
CA GLY A 163 5.34 5.80 0.76
C GLY A 163 6.45 6.55 0.01
N ARG A 164 7.61 6.76 0.67
CA ARG A 164 8.79 7.35 0.05
C ARG A 164 9.42 6.45 -1.00
N VAL A 165 9.55 5.15 -0.70
CA VAL A 165 10.04 4.15 -1.66
C VAL A 165 9.15 4.10 -2.91
N ILE A 166 7.82 4.09 -2.76
CA ILE A 166 6.86 4.11 -3.87
C ILE A 166 7.08 5.36 -4.74
N ASN A 167 7.24 6.52 -4.11
CA ASN A 167 7.48 7.77 -4.83
C ASN A 167 8.82 7.77 -5.58
N GLN A 168 9.89 7.25 -4.98
CA GLN A 168 11.22 7.14 -5.60
C GLN A 168 11.19 6.17 -6.79
N ARG A 169 10.54 4.99 -6.64
CA ARG A 169 10.39 4.02 -7.74
C ARG A 169 9.73 4.61 -8.97
N ARG A 170 8.83 5.58 -8.81
CA ARG A 170 8.27 6.33 -9.94
C ARG A 170 9.36 7.00 -10.79
N SER A 171 10.34 7.62 -10.15
CA SER A 171 11.45 8.28 -10.85
C SER A 171 12.43 7.28 -11.47
N LEU A 172 12.58 6.12 -10.87
CA LEU A 172 13.47 5.04 -11.33
C LEU A 172 12.87 4.16 -12.44
N MET A 173 11.60 4.33 -12.79
CA MET A 173 10.93 3.48 -13.79
C MET A 173 11.59 3.52 -15.18
N LEU A 174 12.23 4.62 -15.56
CA LEU A 174 12.94 4.75 -16.81
C LEU A 174 14.26 3.96 -16.81
N GLU A 175 14.97 3.92 -15.66
CA GLU A 175 16.23 3.17 -15.50
C GLU A 175 15.98 1.69 -15.22
N PHE A 176 14.96 1.40 -14.41
CA PHE A 176 14.62 0.04 -13.99
C PHE A 176 13.16 -0.30 -14.34
N PRO A 177 12.85 -0.63 -15.60
CA PRO A 177 11.47 -0.91 -16.05
C PRO A 177 10.76 -2.00 -15.24
N VAL A 178 11.53 -2.87 -14.58
CA VAL A 178 11.01 -3.90 -13.66
C VAL A 178 10.12 -3.33 -12.55
N TYR A 179 10.35 -2.09 -12.13
CA TYR A 179 9.48 -1.42 -11.16
C TYR A 179 8.07 -1.13 -11.69
N ALA A 180 7.90 -1.07 -13.01
CA ALA A 180 6.60 -0.92 -13.66
C ALA A 180 5.84 -2.24 -13.87
N LYS A 181 6.52 -3.40 -13.81
CA LYS A 181 5.88 -4.70 -14.01
C LYS A 181 4.88 -5.01 -12.90
N ARG A 182 3.68 -5.43 -13.27
CA ARG A 182 2.57 -5.71 -12.34
C ARG A 182 2.58 -7.13 -11.76
N SER A 183 3.44 -8.02 -12.27
CA SER A 183 3.53 -9.40 -11.82
C SER A 183 4.16 -9.49 -10.43
N ALA A 184 3.64 -10.41 -9.60
CA ALA A 184 4.22 -10.81 -8.33
C ALA A 184 4.96 -12.15 -8.43
N SER A 185 5.30 -12.62 -9.65
CA SER A 185 6.05 -13.86 -9.86
C SER A 185 7.42 -13.82 -9.18
N CYS A 186 7.99 -14.98 -8.89
CA CYS A 186 9.33 -15.09 -8.27
C CYS A 186 10.37 -14.33 -9.11
N THR A 187 10.38 -14.53 -10.42
CA THR A 187 11.29 -13.86 -11.35
C THR A 187 11.25 -12.33 -11.24
N VAL A 188 10.02 -11.75 -11.23
CA VAL A 188 9.88 -10.29 -11.11
C VAL A 188 10.31 -9.81 -9.73
N ARG A 189 10.10 -10.59 -8.66
CA ARG A 189 10.60 -10.24 -7.31
C ARG A 189 12.12 -10.20 -7.28
N CYS A 190 12.79 -11.19 -7.85
CA CYS A 190 14.26 -11.20 -7.96
C CYS A 190 14.76 -9.97 -8.72
N GLN A 191 14.18 -9.66 -9.88
CA GLN A 191 14.53 -8.48 -10.66
C GLN A 191 14.33 -7.16 -9.91
N VAL A 192 13.25 -7.04 -9.10
CA VAL A 192 13.04 -5.85 -8.25
C VAL A 192 14.08 -5.75 -7.16
N GLN A 193 14.48 -6.88 -6.57
CA GLN A 193 15.55 -6.91 -5.58
C GLN A 193 16.88 -6.48 -6.18
N GLU A 194 17.28 -7.04 -7.31
CA GLU A 194 18.49 -6.67 -8.06
C GLU A 194 18.52 -5.16 -8.39
N ALA A 195 17.40 -4.60 -8.86
CA ALA A 195 17.29 -3.17 -9.12
C ALA A 195 17.45 -2.31 -7.85
N SER A 196 16.91 -2.77 -6.71
CA SER A 196 17.07 -2.07 -5.43
C SER A 196 18.51 -2.17 -4.91
N GLU A 197 19.18 -3.31 -5.11
CA GLU A 197 20.60 -3.50 -4.78
C GLU A 197 21.51 -2.61 -5.63
N GLU A 198 21.19 -2.43 -6.92
CA GLU A 198 21.89 -1.49 -7.78
C GLU A 198 21.72 -0.04 -7.31
N CYS A 199 20.51 0.37 -6.94
CA CYS A 199 20.27 1.69 -6.33
C CYS A 199 21.07 1.85 -5.03
N HIS A 200 21.18 0.79 -4.23
CA HIS A 200 21.95 0.79 -3.00
C HIS A 200 23.46 0.98 -3.28
N ARG A 201 24.03 0.23 -4.22
CA ARG A 201 25.42 0.38 -4.65
C ARG A 201 25.73 1.80 -5.10
N ARG A 202 24.87 2.37 -5.97
CA ARG A 202 25.01 3.78 -6.42
C ARG A 202 24.93 4.76 -5.26
N TYR A 203 24.03 4.55 -4.31
CA TYR A 203 23.94 5.41 -3.12
C TYR A 203 25.22 5.37 -2.30
N CYS A 204 25.75 4.18 -2.01
CA CYS A 204 26.99 4.00 -1.25
C CYS A 204 28.16 4.66 -1.96
N HIS A 205 28.34 4.40 -3.26
CA HIS A 205 29.38 5.02 -4.07
C HIS A 205 29.31 6.56 -4.03
N ASN A 206 28.13 7.13 -4.26
CA ASN A 206 27.95 8.60 -4.31
C ASN A 206 28.14 9.27 -2.94
N ASN A 207 28.06 8.54 -1.85
CA ASN A 207 28.26 9.07 -0.49
C ASN A 207 29.57 8.59 0.17
N GLY A 208 30.45 7.92 -0.56
CA GLY A 208 31.71 7.41 -0.02
C GLY A 208 31.52 6.36 1.08
N LEU A 209 30.42 5.57 1.02
CA LEU A 209 30.08 4.55 2.00
C LEU A 209 30.38 3.16 1.43
N MET A 210 30.70 2.21 2.31
CA MET A 210 30.76 0.80 1.94
C MET A 210 29.34 0.24 1.71
N THR A 211 29.22 -0.70 0.80
CA THR A 211 27.99 -1.49 0.66
C THR A 211 27.81 -2.40 1.89
N TYR A 212 26.62 -2.94 2.08
CA TYR A 212 26.36 -3.88 3.17
C TYR A 212 27.24 -5.11 3.09
N GLU A 213 27.47 -5.65 1.89
CA GLU A 213 28.34 -6.80 1.65
C GLU A 213 29.80 -6.51 2.02
N GLU A 214 30.32 -5.35 1.61
CA GLU A 214 31.65 -4.88 1.97
C GLU A 214 31.82 -4.67 3.48
N SER A 215 30.77 -4.17 4.15
CA SER A 215 30.75 -3.97 5.60
C SER A 215 30.80 -5.30 6.35
N LEU A 216 30.07 -6.32 5.88
CA LEU A 216 30.13 -7.67 6.45
C LEU A 216 31.49 -8.32 6.23
N ALA A 217 32.06 -8.20 5.03
CA ALA A 217 33.37 -8.78 4.71
C ALA A 217 34.49 -8.19 5.56
N LYS A 218 34.38 -6.95 6.02
CA LYS A 218 35.35 -6.24 6.87
C LYS A 218 35.09 -6.39 8.38
N GLY A 219 34.03 -7.13 8.78
CA GLY A 219 33.66 -7.30 10.19
C GLY A 219 33.27 -6.01 10.91
N SER A 220 32.77 -5.01 10.17
CA SER A 220 32.48 -3.65 10.67
C SER A 220 31.01 -3.46 11.09
N LEU A 221 30.26 -4.56 11.34
CA LEU A 221 28.87 -4.56 11.83
C LEU A 221 28.74 -5.33 13.12
#